data_90005c5028a08e0265d4ed00f97f9332
#
_entry.id   90005c5028a08e0265d4ed00f97f9332
#
_cell.length_a   1.000
_cell.length_b   1.000
_cell.length_c   1.000
_cell.angle_alpha   90.00
_cell.angle_beta   90.00
_cell.angle_gamma   90.00
#
_symmetry.space_group_name_H-M   'P 1'
#
loop_
_entity.id
_entity.type
_entity.pdbx_description
1 polymer ?
#
loop_
_entity_poly.entity_id
_entity_poly.type
_entity_poly.pdbx_seq_one_letter_code
_entity_poly.pdbx_strand_id
1 'polypeptide(L)'
;MVEGDIEAKGPAEVLEWMAAQGLRPVSVKAVAGASTTGLRGIFAQQITVEDKVFLTKYLALMLKVGTDLFKAIDILITDFDKPAIKSLLIEIRDTLAKGQPFYSTFTKYPKYFSPVFVSLIKAGETSGNLEKVFDDLSHSLERDQAIRSKIKAALVYPM
;
A
#
# COMPACT_ATOMS: atom_id res chain seq x y z
N MET A 1 35.01 13.70 2.69
CA MET A 1 33.64 13.38 2.28
C MET A 1 32.76 14.54 2.71
N VAL A 2 32.16 15.24 1.76
CA VAL A 2 31.29 16.37 2.04
C VAL A 2 29.85 15.90 1.79
N GLU A 3 29.00 16.01 2.79
CA GLU A 3 27.60 15.67 2.73
C GLU A 3 26.79 16.97 2.84
N GLY A 4 25.86 17.19 1.92
CA GLY A 4 25.01 18.37 1.91
C GLY A 4 23.72 18.11 1.16
N ASP A 5 22.65 18.81 1.57
CA ASP A 5 21.33 18.73 0.97
C ASP A 5 21.11 19.88 -0.02
N ILE A 6 20.53 19.58 -1.18
CA ILE A 6 20.22 20.55 -2.23
C ILE A 6 18.77 20.37 -2.65
N GLU A 7 18.02 21.46 -2.71
CA GLU A 7 16.70 21.48 -3.33
C GLU A 7 16.83 21.55 -4.85
N ALA A 8 16.40 20.50 -5.53
CA ALA A 8 16.38 20.43 -6.98
C ALA A 8 15.09 19.77 -7.48
N LYS A 9 14.62 20.17 -8.65
CA LYS A 9 13.39 19.65 -9.28
C LYS A 9 13.56 18.23 -9.84
N GLY A 10 14.78 17.71 -9.89
CA GLY A 10 15.05 16.36 -10.39
C GLY A 10 16.53 15.98 -10.28
N PRO A 11 16.84 14.68 -10.42
CA PRO A 11 18.20 14.17 -10.27
C PRO A 11 19.18 14.72 -11.33
N ALA A 12 18.70 15.10 -12.53
CA ALA A 12 19.52 15.68 -13.57
C ALA A 12 20.08 17.06 -13.17
N GLU A 13 19.27 17.89 -12.52
CA GLU A 13 19.65 19.23 -12.05
C GLU A 13 20.70 19.17 -10.94
N VAL A 14 20.60 18.15 -10.07
CA VAL A 14 21.61 17.89 -9.02
C VAL A 14 22.95 17.49 -9.61
N LEU A 15 22.94 16.64 -10.63
CA LEU A 15 24.16 16.18 -11.31
C LEU A 15 24.85 17.34 -12.05
N GLU A 16 24.07 18.21 -12.70
CA GLU A 16 24.57 19.38 -13.41
C GLU A 16 25.20 20.40 -12.45
N TRP A 17 24.56 20.65 -11.32
CA TRP A 17 25.11 21.50 -10.26
C TRP A 17 26.41 20.94 -9.66
N MET A 18 26.46 19.62 -9.40
CA MET A 18 27.66 18.96 -8.88
C MET A 18 28.81 18.99 -9.88
N ALA A 19 28.53 18.85 -11.17
CA ALA A 19 29.53 18.95 -12.23
C ALA A 19 30.11 20.38 -12.32
N ALA A 20 29.27 21.41 -12.15
CA ALA A 20 29.70 22.81 -12.12
C ALA A 20 30.60 23.13 -10.91
N GLN A 21 30.45 22.39 -9.80
CA GLN A 21 31.29 22.52 -8.60
C GLN A 21 32.54 21.61 -8.61
N GLY A 22 32.74 20.82 -9.68
CA GLY A 22 33.86 19.88 -9.78
C GLY A 22 33.78 18.68 -8.83
N LEU A 23 32.61 18.38 -8.30
CA LEU A 23 32.35 17.29 -7.38
C LEU A 23 31.95 16.02 -8.13
N ARG A 24 32.54 14.88 -7.76
CA ARG A 24 32.11 13.58 -8.29
C ARG A 24 31.04 12.96 -7.39
N PRO A 25 29.88 12.61 -7.91
CA PRO A 25 28.83 11.99 -7.12
C PRO A 25 29.25 10.58 -6.72
N VAL A 26 29.36 10.34 -5.42
CA VAL A 26 29.56 8.98 -4.86
C VAL A 26 28.23 8.31 -4.59
N SER A 27 27.25 9.08 -4.17
CA SER A 27 25.86 8.61 -3.98
C SER A 27 24.93 9.79 -3.93
N VAL A 28 23.87 9.77 -4.74
CA VAL A 28 22.78 10.74 -4.70
C VAL A 28 21.55 10.02 -4.17
N LYS A 29 21.15 10.30 -2.92
CA LYS A 29 19.88 9.87 -2.37
C LYS A 29 18.90 11.03 -2.43
N ALA A 30 17.73 10.81 -3.02
CA ALA A 30 16.63 11.73 -2.88
C ALA A 30 16.12 11.69 -1.43
N VAL A 31 16.45 12.71 -0.65
CA VAL A 31 15.85 12.93 0.65
C VAL A 31 14.53 13.66 0.41
N ALA A 32 13.43 12.97 0.57
CA ALA A 32 12.11 13.59 0.54
C ALA A 32 12.01 14.59 1.69
N GLY A 33 12.13 15.87 1.37
CA GLY A 33 11.75 16.94 2.31
C GLY A 33 10.30 16.73 2.72
N ALA A 34 9.99 17.06 3.96
CA ALA A 34 8.70 16.87 4.60
C ALA A 34 7.57 17.72 3.97
N SER A 35 7.36 17.58 2.67
CA SER A 35 6.17 18.07 2.00
C SER A 35 5.30 16.85 1.64
N THR A 36 4.02 16.96 1.88
CA THR A 36 2.95 16.02 1.59
C THR A 36 2.94 15.45 0.16
N THR A 37 3.82 15.91 -0.69
CA THR A 37 4.08 15.42 -2.05
C THR A 37 4.95 14.16 -2.08
N GLY A 38 5.68 13.84 -1.02
CA GLY A 38 6.57 12.68 -0.95
C GLY A 38 5.85 11.34 -0.85
N LEU A 39 4.63 11.33 -0.31
CA LEU A 39 3.79 10.12 -0.27
C LEU A 39 3.33 9.67 -1.67
N ARG A 40 3.22 10.58 -2.63
CA ARG A 40 2.87 10.25 -4.02
C ARG A 40 3.96 9.46 -4.76
N GLY A 41 5.22 9.65 -4.41
CA GLY A 41 6.35 8.94 -5.04
C GLY A 41 6.50 7.49 -4.56
N ILE A 42 6.10 7.19 -3.33
CA ILE A 42 6.16 5.83 -2.76
C ILE A 42 5.05 4.95 -3.35
N PHE A 43 3.93 5.54 -3.77
CA PHE A 43 2.84 4.85 -4.46
C PHE A 43 3.04 4.72 -5.98
N ALA A 44 4.25 4.98 -6.51
CA ALA A 44 4.58 4.70 -7.90
C ALA A 44 4.48 3.20 -8.23
N GLN A 45 4.61 2.31 -7.24
CA GLN A 45 4.22 0.92 -7.35
C GLN A 45 2.76 0.76 -6.92
N GLN A 46 1.89 0.60 -7.89
CA GLN A 46 0.46 0.46 -7.65
C GLN A 46 0.14 -0.78 -6.81
N ILE A 47 -0.80 -0.65 -5.89
CA ILE A 47 -1.40 -1.79 -5.19
C ILE A 47 -2.23 -2.57 -6.20
N THR A 48 -1.84 -3.81 -6.47
CA THR A 48 -2.53 -4.69 -7.41
C THR A 48 -3.69 -5.44 -6.76
N VAL A 49 -4.50 -6.10 -7.58
CA VAL A 49 -5.58 -6.97 -7.08
C VAL A 49 -5.01 -8.14 -6.30
N GLU A 50 -3.90 -8.71 -6.76
CA GLU A 50 -3.18 -9.78 -6.05
C GLU A 50 -2.75 -9.36 -4.65
N ASP A 51 -2.23 -8.15 -4.51
CA ASP A 51 -1.84 -7.59 -3.21
C ASP A 51 -3.04 -7.50 -2.26
N LYS A 52 -4.20 -7.07 -2.78
CA LYS A 52 -5.44 -6.99 -1.99
C LYS A 52 -5.97 -8.35 -1.58
N VAL A 53 -5.93 -9.32 -2.50
CA VAL A 53 -6.31 -10.71 -2.21
C VAL A 53 -5.42 -11.29 -1.12
N PHE A 54 -4.12 -11.13 -1.24
CA PHE A 54 -3.16 -11.62 -0.27
C PHE A 54 -3.39 -10.98 1.11
N LEU A 55 -3.52 -9.65 1.14
CA LEU A 55 -3.79 -8.89 2.36
C LEU A 55 -5.07 -9.37 3.08
N THR A 56 -6.18 -9.48 2.35
CA THR A 56 -7.47 -9.88 2.92
C THR A 56 -7.46 -11.33 3.40
N LYS A 57 -6.86 -12.24 2.65
CA LYS A 57 -6.69 -13.65 3.06
C LYS A 57 -5.87 -13.80 4.33
N TYR A 58 -4.73 -13.13 4.39
CA TYR A 58 -3.86 -13.21 5.57
C TYR A 58 -4.53 -12.65 6.82
N LEU A 59 -5.21 -11.50 6.68
CA LEU A 59 -5.96 -10.92 7.79
C LEU A 59 -7.09 -11.85 8.24
N ALA A 60 -7.87 -12.41 7.32
CA ALA A 60 -8.89 -13.39 7.64
C ALA A 60 -8.34 -14.60 8.42
N LEU A 61 -7.24 -15.15 7.93
CA LEU A 61 -6.59 -16.31 8.55
C LEU A 61 -6.07 -16.00 9.96
N MET A 62 -5.38 -14.88 10.14
CA MET A 62 -4.82 -14.46 11.42
C MET A 62 -5.91 -14.19 12.46
N LEU A 63 -6.98 -13.51 12.05
CA LEU A 63 -8.13 -13.26 12.94
C LEU A 63 -8.86 -14.55 13.28
N LYS A 64 -8.96 -15.49 12.33
CA LYS A 64 -9.57 -16.81 12.55
C LYS A 64 -8.85 -17.62 13.62
N VAL A 65 -7.53 -17.57 13.66
CA VAL A 65 -6.75 -18.24 14.71
C VAL A 65 -6.68 -17.46 16.01
N GLY A 66 -7.37 -16.35 16.12
CA GLY A 66 -7.48 -15.54 17.35
C GLY A 66 -6.37 -14.49 17.52
N THR A 67 -5.62 -14.20 16.47
CA THR A 67 -4.61 -13.12 16.50
C THR A 67 -5.33 -11.77 16.55
N ASP A 68 -4.87 -10.88 17.44
CA ASP A 68 -5.35 -9.51 17.50
C ASP A 68 -5.03 -8.76 16.22
N LEU A 69 -5.92 -7.85 15.80
CA LEU A 69 -5.78 -7.09 14.55
C LEU A 69 -4.47 -6.28 14.50
N PHE A 70 -4.11 -5.60 15.58
CA PHE A 70 -2.87 -4.82 15.66
C PHE A 70 -1.64 -5.72 15.43
N LYS A 71 -1.60 -6.86 16.09
CA LYS A 71 -0.53 -7.84 15.93
C LYS A 71 -0.48 -8.46 14.54
N ALA A 72 -1.65 -8.71 13.93
CA ALA A 72 -1.74 -9.21 12.56
C ALA A 72 -1.14 -8.19 11.57
N ILE A 73 -1.41 -6.91 11.75
CA ILE A 73 -0.82 -5.84 10.92
C ILE A 73 0.70 -5.78 11.11
N ASP A 74 1.21 -5.87 12.33
CA ASP A 74 2.67 -5.87 12.58
C ASP A 74 3.38 -7.04 11.89
N ILE A 75 2.80 -8.22 11.90
CA ILE A 75 3.33 -9.39 11.20
C ILE A 75 3.37 -9.12 9.69
N LEU A 76 2.28 -8.62 9.13
CA LEU A 76 2.20 -8.32 7.69
C LEU A 76 3.22 -7.25 7.24
N ILE A 77 3.50 -6.25 8.07
CA ILE A 77 4.54 -5.25 7.78
C ILE A 77 5.90 -5.91 7.57
N THR A 78 6.19 -6.97 8.32
CA THR A 78 7.45 -7.72 8.21
C THR A 78 7.47 -8.62 6.98
N ASP A 79 6.34 -9.22 6.63
CA ASP A 79 6.23 -10.22 5.56
C ASP A 79 6.12 -9.60 4.16
N PHE A 80 5.59 -8.38 4.05
CA PHE A 80 5.48 -7.70 2.75
C PHE A 80 6.76 -6.95 2.39
N ASP A 81 7.31 -7.24 1.23
CA ASP A 81 8.47 -6.52 0.68
C ASP A 81 8.07 -5.30 -0.17
N LYS A 82 6.86 -5.30 -0.71
CA LYS A 82 6.37 -4.26 -1.61
C LYS A 82 6.13 -2.92 -0.87
N PRO A 83 6.87 -1.85 -1.24
CA PRO A 83 6.81 -0.58 -0.49
C PRO A 83 5.42 0.03 -0.37
N ALA A 84 4.59 -0.07 -1.41
CA ALA A 84 3.23 0.49 -1.40
C ALA A 84 2.33 -0.17 -0.34
N ILE A 85 2.36 -1.51 -0.25
CA ILE A 85 1.60 -2.24 0.77
C ILE A 85 2.17 -2.01 2.16
N LYS A 86 3.49 -2.01 2.28
CA LYS A 86 4.17 -1.76 3.55
C LYS A 86 3.81 -0.39 4.13
N SER A 87 3.79 0.65 3.29
CA SER A 87 3.38 2.00 3.69
C SER A 87 1.93 2.05 4.13
N LEU A 88 1.03 1.37 3.41
CA LEU A 88 -0.37 1.26 3.79
C LEU A 88 -0.53 0.57 5.16
N LEU A 89 0.17 -0.54 5.38
CA LEU A 89 0.12 -1.29 6.63
C LEU A 89 0.67 -0.48 7.82
N ILE A 90 1.74 0.28 7.62
CA ILE A 90 2.29 1.19 8.63
C ILE A 90 1.28 2.27 8.98
N GLU A 91 0.60 2.86 7.99
CA GLU A 91 -0.45 3.86 8.24
C GLU A 91 -1.65 3.26 8.97
N ILE A 92 -2.06 2.04 8.63
CA ILE A 92 -3.11 1.31 9.36
C ILE A 92 -2.71 1.10 10.82
N ARG A 93 -1.48 0.64 11.06
CA ARG A 93 -0.95 0.46 12.41
C ARG A 93 -0.97 1.76 13.21
N ASP A 94 -0.52 2.85 12.63
CA ASP A 94 -0.52 4.17 13.27
C ASP A 94 -1.94 4.67 13.57
N THR A 95 -2.88 4.42 12.67
CA THR A 95 -4.29 4.74 12.86
C THR A 95 -4.88 3.96 14.05
N LEU A 96 -4.61 2.67 14.13
CA LEU A 96 -5.04 1.83 15.25
C LEU A 96 -4.39 2.24 16.57
N ALA A 97 -3.10 2.59 16.57
CA ALA A 97 -2.38 3.06 17.74
C ALA A 97 -2.96 4.36 18.31
N LYS A 98 -3.54 5.20 17.45
CA LYS A 98 -4.24 6.44 17.85
C LYS A 98 -5.69 6.20 18.32
N GLY A 99 -6.15 4.97 18.33
CA GLY A 99 -7.53 4.62 18.67
C GLY A 99 -8.55 5.00 17.61
N GLN A 100 -8.11 5.26 16.39
CA GLN A 100 -8.99 5.58 15.27
C GLN A 100 -9.52 4.31 14.60
N PRO A 101 -10.70 4.37 13.93
CA PRO A 101 -11.26 3.20 13.28
C PRO A 101 -10.35 2.65 12.16
N PHE A 102 -10.25 1.34 12.09
CA PHE A 102 -9.45 0.64 11.09
C PHE A 102 -9.85 0.99 9.65
N TYR A 103 -11.16 1.05 9.37
CA TYR A 103 -11.65 1.38 8.02
C TYR A 103 -11.24 2.77 7.54
N SER A 104 -10.94 3.70 8.45
CA SER A 104 -10.66 5.10 8.10
C SER A 104 -9.41 5.27 7.22
N THR A 105 -8.43 4.39 7.35
CA THR A 105 -7.24 4.41 6.49
C THR A 105 -7.60 4.12 5.03
N PHE A 106 -8.47 3.17 4.77
CA PHE A 106 -8.87 2.80 3.41
C PHE A 106 -9.66 3.90 2.69
N THR A 107 -10.36 4.76 3.42
CA THR A 107 -11.09 5.90 2.84
C THR A 107 -10.17 6.91 2.16
N LYS A 108 -8.91 6.97 2.55
CA LYS A 108 -7.90 7.86 1.97
C LYS A 108 -7.40 7.39 0.60
N TYR A 109 -7.70 6.15 0.23
CA TYR A 109 -7.21 5.52 -0.99
C TYR A 109 -8.35 5.02 -1.90
N PRO A 110 -9.24 5.93 -2.37
CA PRO A 110 -10.40 5.54 -3.17
C PRO A 110 -10.02 4.94 -4.53
N LYS A 111 -8.79 5.17 -5.00
CA LYS A 111 -8.27 4.57 -6.22
C LYS A 111 -8.07 3.05 -6.09
N TYR A 112 -7.72 2.57 -4.90
CA TYR A 112 -7.42 1.16 -4.65
C TYR A 112 -8.55 0.41 -3.95
N PHE A 113 -9.30 1.11 -3.13
CA PHE A 113 -10.36 0.53 -2.31
C PHE A 113 -11.69 1.20 -2.62
N SER A 114 -12.61 0.44 -3.18
CA SER A 114 -13.94 0.93 -3.55
C SER A 114 -14.76 1.34 -2.32
N PRO A 115 -15.77 2.22 -2.48
CA PRO A 115 -16.68 2.55 -1.38
C PRO A 115 -17.36 1.32 -0.76
N VAL A 116 -17.67 0.30 -1.56
CA VAL A 116 -18.24 -0.97 -1.10
C VAL A 116 -17.25 -1.71 -0.20
N PHE A 117 -15.99 -1.79 -0.61
CA PHE A 117 -14.93 -2.40 0.19
C PHE A 117 -14.81 -1.74 1.56
N VAL A 118 -14.74 -0.41 1.60
CA VAL A 118 -14.65 0.36 2.84
C VAL A 118 -15.89 0.18 3.72
N SER A 119 -17.07 0.18 3.13
CA SER A 119 -18.34 -0.02 3.86
C SER A 119 -18.42 -1.39 4.51
N LEU A 120 -17.96 -2.43 3.83
CA LEU A 120 -17.93 -3.79 4.38
C LEU A 120 -16.95 -3.90 5.55
N ILE A 121 -15.75 -3.30 5.45
CA ILE A 121 -14.80 -3.26 6.55
C ILE A 121 -15.37 -2.50 7.75
N LYS A 122 -16.00 -1.35 7.52
CA LYS A 122 -16.67 -0.57 8.55
C LYS A 122 -17.74 -1.37 9.27
N ALA A 123 -18.58 -2.09 8.53
CA ALA A 123 -19.61 -2.95 9.10
C ALA A 123 -19.00 -4.10 9.93
N GLY A 124 -17.94 -4.74 9.44
CA GLY A 124 -17.23 -5.80 10.14
C GLY A 124 -16.53 -5.33 11.40
N GLU A 125 -15.92 -4.14 11.37
CA GLU A 125 -15.29 -3.53 12.55
C GLU A 125 -16.33 -3.19 13.63
N THR A 126 -17.46 -2.60 13.24
CA THR A 126 -18.54 -2.23 14.15
C THR A 126 -19.22 -3.46 14.77
N SER A 127 -19.38 -4.54 14.01
CA SER A 127 -20.01 -5.78 14.47
C SER A 127 -19.06 -6.76 15.16
N GLY A 128 -17.74 -6.49 15.13
CA GLY A 128 -16.72 -7.41 15.64
C GLY A 128 -16.52 -8.66 14.75
N ASN A 129 -16.87 -8.60 13.47
CA ASN A 129 -16.86 -9.72 12.54
C ASN A 129 -15.92 -9.50 11.34
N LEU A 130 -14.76 -8.87 11.58
CA LEU A 130 -13.77 -8.57 10.54
C LEU A 130 -13.22 -9.83 9.88
N GLU A 131 -13.06 -10.93 10.59
CA GLU A 131 -12.61 -12.21 10.05
C GLU A 131 -13.45 -12.62 8.84
N LYS A 132 -14.77 -12.69 9.03
CA LYS A 132 -15.70 -13.07 7.97
C LYS A 132 -15.71 -12.07 6.81
N VAL A 133 -15.66 -10.77 7.12
CA VAL A 133 -15.60 -9.71 6.11
C VAL A 133 -14.36 -9.85 5.24
N PHE A 134 -13.20 -10.09 5.82
CA PHE A 134 -11.97 -10.29 5.05
C PHE A 134 -12.01 -11.57 4.22
N ASP A 135 -12.58 -12.64 4.75
CA ASP A 135 -12.74 -13.88 4.00
C ASP A 135 -13.66 -13.68 2.78
N ASP A 136 -14.82 -13.06 2.97
CA ASP A 136 -15.76 -12.72 1.90
C ASP A 136 -15.14 -11.77 0.86
N LEU A 137 -14.39 -10.76 1.30
CA LEU A 137 -13.67 -9.83 0.42
C LEU A 137 -12.61 -10.53 -0.39
N SER A 138 -11.84 -11.43 0.20
CA SER A 138 -10.81 -12.18 -0.53
C SER A 138 -11.41 -13.02 -1.65
N HIS A 139 -12.50 -13.71 -1.38
CA HIS A 139 -13.22 -14.49 -2.39
C HIS A 139 -13.84 -13.62 -3.49
N SER A 140 -14.38 -12.46 -3.14
CA SER A 140 -14.92 -11.51 -4.12
C SER A 140 -13.82 -10.96 -5.03
N LEU A 141 -12.68 -10.57 -4.47
CA LEU A 141 -11.53 -10.08 -5.22
C LEU A 141 -10.94 -11.16 -6.15
N GLU A 142 -10.87 -12.41 -5.70
CA GLU A 142 -10.43 -13.54 -6.52
C GLU A 142 -11.36 -13.79 -7.71
N ARG A 143 -12.66 -13.73 -7.50
CA ARG A 143 -13.64 -13.86 -8.58
C ARG A 143 -13.53 -12.74 -9.61
N ASP A 144 -13.40 -11.50 -9.16
CA ASP A 144 -13.21 -10.34 -10.03
C ASP A 144 -11.93 -10.45 -10.84
N GLN A 145 -10.85 -10.91 -10.24
CA GLN A 145 -9.58 -11.16 -10.90
C GLN A 145 -9.70 -12.26 -11.97
N ALA A 146 -10.39 -13.36 -11.66
CA ALA A 146 -10.61 -14.45 -12.61
C ALA A 146 -11.43 -14.01 -13.82
N ILE A 147 -12.47 -13.20 -13.61
CA ILE A 147 -13.30 -12.63 -14.68
C ILE A 147 -12.48 -11.69 -15.57
N ARG A 148 -11.72 -10.77 -14.97
CA ARG A 148 -10.85 -9.84 -15.70
C ARG A 148 -9.78 -10.57 -16.52
N SER A 149 -9.19 -11.62 -15.97
CA SER A 149 -8.22 -12.46 -16.66
C SER A 149 -8.83 -13.17 -17.88
N LYS A 150 -10.03 -13.70 -17.75
CA LYS A 150 -10.77 -14.32 -18.87
C LYS A 150 -11.11 -13.32 -19.97
N ILE A 151 -11.58 -12.14 -19.62
CA ILE A 151 -11.88 -11.07 -20.59
C ILE A 151 -10.59 -10.64 -21.31
N LYS A 152 -9.51 -10.47 -20.60
CA LYS A 152 -8.22 -10.09 -21.17
C LYS A 152 -7.68 -11.16 -22.13
N ALA A 153 -7.80 -12.43 -21.78
CA ALA A 153 -7.44 -13.55 -22.66
C ALA A 153 -8.30 -13.57 -23.94
N ALA A 154 -9.60 -13.30 -23.84
CA ALA A 154 -10.51 -13.22 -25.00
C ALA A 154 -10.17 -12.07 -25.94
N LEU A 155 -9.63 -10.95 -25.42
CA LEU A 155 -9.21 -9.79 -26.22
C LEU A 155 -7.83 -9.95 -26.85
N VAL A 156 -6.95 -10.78 -26.27
CA VAL A 156 -5.57 -11.03 -26.76
C VAL A 156 -5.52 -12.08 -27.85
N TYR A 157 -6.55 -12.92 -27.98
CA TYR A 157 -6.67 -13.91 -29.05
C TYR A 157 -7.82 -13.54 -30.02
N PRO A 158 -7.66 -12.51 -30.86
CA PRO A 158 -8.56 -12.34 -32.00
C PRO A 158 -8.23 -13.44 -33.02
N MET A 159 -9.18 -14.30 -33.26
CA MET A 159 -9.09 -15.16 -34.43
C MET A 159 -9.43 -14.37 -35.67
#